data_ddc76038491ed9a6501f3465d54a1a7e
#
_entry.id   ddc76038491ed9a6501f3465d54a1a7e
#
_cell.length_a   1.000
_cell.length_b   1.000
_cell.length_c   1.000
_cell.angle_alpha   90.00
_cell.angle_beta   90.00
_cell.angle_gamma   90.00
#
_symmetry.space_group_name_H-M   'P 1'
#
loop_
_entity.id
_entity.type
_entity.pdbx_description
1 polymer ?
#
loop_
_entity_poly.entity_id
_entity_poly.type
_entity_poly.pdbx_seq_one_letter_code
_entity_poly.pdbx_strand_id
1 'polypeptide(L)'
;MQIKYKKQGVSLPLFLTLILTVLPGCRDQANLFSNVPGTGSDYEVWVIQEFWHTGIVFSIGDIDPEHWPQIEKYSDRNYIDIGWGDEKFYQAHGNPVLLAARAILWPTQSVMQVFAFNTHVTSAYGTGSRILKIPLSGEQFIALTKYISDSYILDDKGKAITSTAYGDTDHYFLARRKYHLFRTCNTWVAKAFRNAGLDVRSFCVLNANQLFRQLSRIPGAEFSE
;
A
#
# COMPACT_ATOMS: atom_id res chain seq x y z
N MET A 1 -51.70 38.76 -1.35
CA MET A 1 -50.32 39.18 -1.72
C MET A 1 -49.47 37.89 -1.85
N GLN A 2 -49.38 37.35 -3.07
CA GLN A 2 -48.67 36.11 -3.31
C GLN A 2 -47.30 36.40 -3.90
N ILE A 3 -46.23 35.96 -3.23
CA ILE A 3 -44.86 36.13 -3.66
C ILE A 3 -44.51 34.94 -4.56
N LYS A 4 -44.31 35.18 -5.86
CA LYS A 4 -43.85 34.20 -6.84
C LYS A 4 -42.34 34.03 -6.68
N TYR A 5 -41.91 32.87 -6.25
CA TYR A 5 -40.49 32.46 -6.33
C TYR A 5 -40.15 32.03 -7.76
N LYS A 6 -39.24 32.77 -8.41
CA LYS A 6 -38.68 32.43 -9.72
C LYS A 6 -37.56 31.36 -9.53
N LYS A 7 -37.81 30.16 -10.00
CA LYS A 7 -36.77 29.10 -10.07
C LYS A 7 -35.73 29.52 -11.10
N GLN A 8 -34.53 29.88 -10.65
CA GLN A 8 -33.35 29.91 -11.51
C GLN A 8 -32.78 28.49 -11.57
N GLY A 9 -32.90 27.86 -12.74
CA GLY A 9 -32.27 26.58 -13.02
C GLY A 9 -30.77 26.77 -13.21
N VAL A 10 -29.99 26.27 -12.24
CA VAL A 10 -28.55 26.11 -12.41
C VAL A 10 -28.34 24.79 -13.15
N SER A 11 -27.92 24.89 -14.42
CA SER A 11 -27.61 23.74 -15.27
C SER A 11 -26.30 23.10 -14.76
N LEU A 12 -26.41 21.90 -14.19
CA LEU A 12 -25.34 21.09 -13.62
C LEU A 12 -24.70 20.07 -14.60
N PRO A 13 -24.64 20.24 -15.91
CA PRO A 13 -23.97 19.24 -16.74
C PRO A 13 -22.59 19.63 -17.27
N LEU A 14 -22.08 20.84 -17.05
CA LEU A 14 -20.82 21.25 -17.71
C LEU A 14 -19.54 20.90 -16.93
N PHE A 15 -19.62 20.66 -15.62
CA PHE A 15 -18.45 20.32 -14.82
C PHE A 15 -18.11 18.82 -14.80
N LEU A 16 -19.06 17.94 -15.09
CA LEU A 16 -18.82 16.51 -15.09
C LEU A 16 -18.17 16.02 -16.40
N THR A 17 -18.35 16.76 -17.49
CA THR A 17 -17.81 16.37 -18.82
C THR A 17 -16.32 16.74 -18.94
N LEU A 18 -15.82 17.68 -18.19
CA LEU A 18 -14.41 18.12 -18.27
C LEU A 18 -13.45 17.16 -17.55
N ILE A 19 -13.95 16.36 -16.60
CA ILE A 19 -13.11 15.39 -15.84
C ILE A 19 -12.89 14.11 -16.66
N LEU A 20 -13.78 13.78 -17.60
CA LEU A 20 -13.65 12.57 -18.44
C LEU A 20 -12.72 12.74 -19.65
N THR A 21 -12.41 13.97 -20.06
CA THR A 21 -11.59 14.22 -21.25
C THR A 21 -10.08 14.41 -20.94
N VAL A 22 -9.67 14.39 -19.69
CA VAL A 22 -8.26 14.58 -19.26
C VAL A 22 -7.59 13.24 -18.88
N LEU A 23 -8.19 12.11 -19.23
CA LEU A 23 -7.54 10.80 -19.13
C LEU A 23 -7.19 10.15 -20.50
N PRO A 24 -6.44 10.82 -21.39
CA PRO A 24 -5.72 10.11 -22.42
C PRO A 24 -4.33 9.81 -21.89
N GLY A 25 -4.04 8.60 -21.45
CA GLY A 25 -2.65 8.27 -21.24
C GLY A 25 -2.31 7.24 -20.17
N CYS A 26 -3.21 6.35 -19.76
CA CYS A 26 -2.76 5.06 -19.22
C CYS A 26 -2.31 4.12 -20.36
N ARG A 27 -1.68 4.68 -21.41
CA ARG A 27 -1.08 3.91 -22.50
C ARG A 27 0.39 3.69 -22.20
N ASP A 28 0.73 2.45 -22.04
CA ASP A 28 2.00 1.76 -22.18
C ASP A 28 3.28 2.60 -22.25
N GLN A 29 3.99 2.67 -21.14
CA GLN A 29 5.45 2.53 -21.19
C GLN A 29 5.73 1.05 -20.89
N ALA A 30 5.58 0.24 -21.91
CA ALA A 30 6.06 -1.12 -21.92
C ALA A 30 7.58 -1.12 -22.13
N ASN A 31 8.24 -2.00 -21.39
CA ASN A 31 9.56 -2.55 -21.67
C ASN A 31 10.78 -1.66 -21.43
N LEU A 32 11.25 -1.64 -20.18
CA LEU A 32 12.66 -1.43 -19.88
C LEU A 32 13.25 -2.48 -18.90
N PHE A 33 12.47 -3.49 -18.52
CA PHE A 33 13.01 -4.61 -17.73
C PHE A 33 12.75 -5.89 -18.48
N SER A 34 13.77 -6.29 -19.27
CA SER A 34 13.86 -7.65 -19.80
C SER A 34 13.84 -8.62 -18.63
N ASN A 35 13.00 -9.65 -18.74
CA ASN A 35 12.96 -10.81 -17.89
C ASN A 35 14.40 -11.31 -17.61
N VAL A 36 14.90 -11.06 -16.41
CA VAL A 36 15.99 -11.87 -15.88
C VAL A 36 15.29 -13.12 -15.32
N PRO A 37 15.51 -14.30 -15.92
CA PRO A 37 15.05 -15.53 -15.31
C PRO A 37 15.91 -15.75 -14.06
N GLY A 38 15.43 -15.33 -12.90
CA GLY A 38 15.96 -15.80 -11.63
C GLY A 38 15.62 -17.29 -11.53
N THR A 39 16.63 -18.13 -11.69
CA THR A 39 16.54 -19.57 -11.45
C THR A 39 16.44 -19.79 -9.94
N GLY A 40 15.23 -19.89 -9.42
CA GLY A 40 14.93 -20.18 -8.03
C GLY A 40 14.22 -19.01 -7.33
N SER A 41 13.05 -19.28 -6.78
CA SER A 41 12.40 -18.41 -5.79
C SER A 41 12.89 -18.85 -4.42
N ASP A 42 13.78 -18.07 -3.81
CA ASP A 42 14.37 -18.39 -2.51
C ASP A 42 13.54 -17.82 -1.37
N TYR A 43 12.64 -16.88 -1.67
CA TYR A 43 11.84 -16.14 -0.71
C TYR A 43 10.38 -16.07 -1.14
N GLU A 44 9.49 -15.94 -0.15
CA GLU A 44 8.05 -15.75 -0.36
C GLU A 44 7.56 -14.54 0.44
N VAL A 45 6.66 -13.77 -0.16
CA VAL A 45 5.92 -12.72 0.52
C VAL A 45 4.44 -12.86 0.21
N TRP A 46 3.58 -12.33 1.08
CA TRP A 46 2.13 -12.35 0.87
C TRP A 46 1.61 -10.94 0.74
N VAL A 47 0.78 -10.69 -0.27
CA VAL A 47 0.01 -9.46 -0.37
C VAL A 47 -1.39 -9.74 0.15
N ILE A 48 -1.77 -8.95 1.17
CA ILE A 48 -3.05 -9.11 1.86
C ILE A 48 -3.97 -7.97 1.45
N GLN A 49 -5.25 -8.31 1.20
CA GLN A 49 -6.32 -7.33 1.16
C GLN A 49 -7.34 -7.68 2.24
N GLU A 50 -7.52 -6.77 3.17
CA GLU A 50 -8.55 -6.83 4.20
C GLU A 50 -9.35 -5.53 4.21
N PHE A 51 -10.66 -5.59 3.92
CA PHE A 51 -11.51 -4.39 3.77
C PHE A 51 -10.90 -3.33 2.84
N TRP A 52 -10.42 -2.23 3.43
CA TRP A 52 -9.80 -1.08 2.72
C TRP A 52 -8.27 -1.11 2.74
N HIS A 53 -7.70 -2.05 3.48
CA HIS A 53 -6.26 -2.18 3.67
C HIS A 53 -5.65 -3.11 2.62
N THR A 54 -4.45 -2.76 2.18
CA THR A 54 -3.58 -3.64 1.39
C THR A 54 -2.19 -3.53 1.97
N GLY A 55 -1.65 -4.64 2.45
CA GLY A 55 -0.34 -4.76 3.06
C GLY A 55 0.52 -5.84 2.41
N ILE A 56 1.78 -5.92 2.83
CA ILE A 56 2.73 -6.94 2.44
C ILE A 56 3.20 -7.64 3.71
N VAL A 57 3.05 -8.95 3.75
CA VAL A 57 3.53 -9.80 4.85
C VAL A 57 4.84 -10.46 4.47
N PHE A 58 5.78 -10.45 5.41
CA PHE A 58 7.09 -11.06 5.30
C PHE A 58 7.27 -12.09 6.43
N SER A 59 8.04 -13.13 6.17
CA SER A 59 8.66 -13.94 7.21
C SER A 59 9.81 -13.13 7.81
N ILE A 60 9.81 -12.91 9.11
CA ILE A 60 10.82 -12.07 9.79
C ILE A 60 12.20 -12.73 9.72
N GLY A 61 12.25 -14.06 9.81
CA GLY A 61 13.51 -14.81 9.72
C GLY A 61 14.26 -14.66 8.39
N ASP A 62 13.56 -14.22 7.34
CA ASP A 62 14.14 -14.03 6.02
C ASP A 62 14.71 -12.60 5.83
N ILE A 63 14.39 -11.67 6.73
CA ILE A 63 14.76 -10.25 6.60
C ILE A 63 16.14 -10.02 7.20
N ASP A 64 17.05 -9.49 6.39
CA ASP A 64 18.34 -9.01 6.87
C ASP A 64 18.19 -7.60 7.50
N PRO A 65 18.55 -7.43 8.79
CA PRO A 65 18.51 -6.14 9.47
C PRO A 65 19.39 -5.07 8.80
N GLU A 66 20.43 -5.43 8.06
CA GLU A 66 21.22 -4.46 7.28
C GLU A 66 20.38 -3.76 6.21
N HIS A 67 19.38 -4.47 5.65
CA HIS A 67 18.48 -3.92 4.63
C HIS A 67 17.24 -3.24 5.22
N TRP A 68 16.81 -3.71 6.42
CA TRP A 68 15.65 -3.16 7.11
C TRP A 68 15.86 -3.16 8.63
N PRO A 69 16.60 -2.17 9.18
CA PRO A 69 16.96 -2.13 10.61
C PRO A 69 15.77 -2.11 11.58
N GLN A 70 14.63 -1.57 11.15
CA GLN A 70 13.43 -1.48 12.01
C GLN A 70 12.85 -2.84 12.36
N ILE A 71 13.28 -3.92 11.67
CA ILE A 71 12.80 -5.29 11.93
C ILE A 71 13.28 -5.86 13.27
N GLU A 72 14.43 -5.40 13.78
CA GLU A 72 15.01 -5.89 15.02
C GLU A 72 14.05 -5.83 16.22
N LYS A 73 13.16 -4.82 16.24
CA LYS A 73 12.11 -4.67 17.26
C LYS A 73 11.15 -5.87 17.31
N TYR A 74 11.06 -6.64 16.24
CA TYR A 74 10.08 -7.72 16.06
C TYR A 74 10.73 -9.10 15.95
N SER A 75 11.97 -9.26 16.37
CA SER A 75 12.76 -10.49 16.26
C SER A 75 12.17 -11.70 17.04
N ASP A 76 11.22 -11.44 17.95
CA ASP A 76 10.46 -12.45 18.70
C ASP A 76 9.19 -12.92 17.96
N ARG A 77 8.95 -12.45 16.74
CA ARG A 77 7.79 -12.77 15.89
C ARG A 77 8.19 -13.54 14.65
N ASN A 78 7.23 -14.30 14.10
CA ASN A 78 7.46 -15.08 12.88
C ASN A 78 7.16 -14.26 11.62
N TYR A 79 6.12 -13.44 11.65
CA TYR A 79 5.64 -12.67 10.50
C TYR A 79 5.42 -11.22 10.84
N ILE A 80 5.54 -10.37 9.82
CA ILE A 80 5.26 -8.94 9.90
C ILE A 80 4.44 -8.48 8.70
N ASP A 81 3.28 -7.87 8.95
CA ASP A 81 2.46 -7.19 7.94
C ASP A 81 2.77 -5.70 7.96
N ILE A 82 3.08 -5.17 6.78
CA ILE A 82 3.39 -3.77 6.57
C ILE A 82 2.39 -3.14 5.63
N GLY A 83 1.66 -2.17 6.16
CA GLY A 83 0.80 -1.30 5.37
C GLY A 83 1.32 0.13 5.30
N TRP A 84 0.89 0.85 4.28
CA TRP A 84 1.14 2.29 4.11
C TRP A 84 -0.16 3.01 3.82
N GLY A 85 -0.43 4.08 4.54
CA GLY A 85 -1.69 4.77 4.34
C GLY A 85 -1.76 6.15 4.97
N ASP A 86 -2.95 6.75 4.92
CA ASP A 86 -3.23 8.03 5.56
C ASP A 86 -3.19 7.92 7.07
N GLU A 87 -2.45 8.83 7.74
CA GLU A 87 -2.25 8.82 9.19
C GLU A 87 -3.57 8.89 9.95
N LYS A 88 -4.47 9.78 9.53
CA LYS A 88 -5.74 10.01 10.23
C LYS A 88 -6.75 8.91 9.95
N PHE A 89 -6.76 8.38 8.72
CA PHE A 89 -7.67 7.31 8.35
C PHE A 89 -7.37 6.01 9.11
N TYR A 90 -6.10 5.62 9.19
CA TYR A 90 -5.71 4.39 9.89
C TYR A 90 -5.93 4.43 11.40
N GLN A 91 -5.80 5.59 12.00
CA GLN A 91 -5.86 5.75 13.46
C GLN A 91 -7.20 6.29 13.95
N ALA A 92 -8.18 6.56 13.07
CA ALA A 92 -9.40 7.26 13.46
C ALA A 92 -10.46 6.33 14.07
N HIS A 93 -10.95 6.75 15.22
CA HIS A 93 -12.25 6.32 15.76
C HIS A 93 -13.32 7.32 15.31
N GLY A 94 -13.86 7.19 14.07
CA GLY A 94 -14.85 8.15 13.56
C GLY A 94 -15.47 7.74 12.23
N ASN A 95 -16.13 8.68 11.54
CA ASN A 95 -16.72 8.41 10.22
C ASN A 95 -15.64 8.22 9.15
N PRO A 96 -15.36 6.97 8.74
CA PRO A 96 -14.25 6.67 7.82
C PRO A 96 -14.46 7.27 6.43
N VAL A 97 -15.71 7.50 6.02
CA VAL A 97 -16.03 8.03 4.68
C VAL A 97 -15.58 9.48 4.53
N LEU A 98 -15.78 10.31 5.56
CA LEU A 98 -15.38 11.72 5.51
C LEU A 98 -13.84 11.86 5.53
N LEU A 99 -13.17 11.03 6.30
CA LEU A 99 -11.70 11.01 6.39
C LEU A 99 -11.08 10.49 5.10
N ALA A 100 -11.65 9.44 4.52
CA ALA A 100 -11.23 8.93 3.20
C ALA A 100 -11.40 9.99 2.10
N ALA A 101 -12.55 10.70 2.07
CA ALA A 101 -12.79 11.78 1.11
C ALA A 101 -11.77 12.91 1.25
N ARG A 102 -11.42 13.31 2.48
CA ARG A 102 -10.40 14.32 2.75
C ARG A 102 -9.01 13.86 2.31
N ALA A 103 -8.62 12.64 2.67
CA ALA A 103 -7.32 12.06 2.31
C ALA A 103 -7.15 11.91 0.79
N ILE A 104 -8.25 11.66 0.06
CA ILE A 104 -8.26 11.58 -1.39
C ILE A 104 -8.06 12.95 -2.04
N LEU A 105 -8.73 14.00 -1.52
CA LEU A 105 -8.76 15.33 -2.14
C LEU A 105 -7.57 16.21 -1.76
N TRP A 106 -6.96 16.00 -0.58
CA TRP A 106 -5.83 16.79 -0.07
C TRP A 106 -4.66 15.91 0.33
N PRO A 107 -3.41 16.25 -0.06
CA PRO A 107 -2.23 15.52 0.38
C PRO A 107 -2.09 15.55 1.91
N THR A 108 -2.16 14.40 2.54
CA THR A 108 -2.10 14.24 4.00
C THR A 108 -0.83 13.50 4.43
N GLN A 109 -0.49 13.56 5.71
CA GLN A 109 0.60 12.77 6.28
C GLN A 109 0.28 11.28 6.15
N SER A 110 1.28 10.49 5.81
CA SER A 110 1.17 9.03 5.74
C SER A 110 1.91 8.37 6.90
N VAL A 111 1.49 7.14 7.19
CA VAL A 111 2.13 6.26 8.17
C VAL A 111 2.40 4.89 7.57
N MET A 112 3.42 4.22 8.11
CA MET A 112 3.59 2.78 8.04
C MET A 112 2.78 2.17 9.18
N GLN A 113 1.88 1.26 8.86
CA GLN A 113 1.24 0.38 9.84
C GLN A 113 2.06 -0.91 9.93
N VAL A 114 2.34 -1.35 11.15
CA VAL A 114 3.13 -2.55 11.42
C VAL A 114 2.33 -3.48 12.33
N PHE A 115 2.12 -4.70 11.89
CA PHE A 115 1.49 -5.74 12.66
C PHE A 115 2.34 -7.02 12.62
N ALA A 116 2.96 -7.39 13.75
CA ALA A 116 3.80 -8.58 13.85
C ALA A 116 3.08 -9.70 14.63
N PHE A 117 3.16 -10.94 14.14
CA PHE A 117 2.40 -12.06 14.67
C PHE A 117 3.14 -13.41 14.51
N ASN A 118 2.64 -14.46 15.21
CA ASN A 118 3.29 -15.77 15.24
C ASN A 118 2.49 -16.87 14.54
N THR A 119 1.19 -16.66 14.29
CA THR A 119 0.35 -17.63 13.57
C THR A 119 0.70 -17.65 12.09
N HIS A 120 0.42 -18.76 11.40
CA HIS A 120 0.59 -18.81 9.94
C HIS A 120 -0.26 -17.71 9.24
N VAL A 121 0.24 -17.20 8.12
CA VAL A 121 -0.37 -16.06 7.40
C VAL A 121 -1.85 -16.30 7.11
N THR A 122 -2.22 -17.47 6.57
CA THR A 122 -3.63 -17.79 6.25
C THR A 122 -4.54 -17.86 7.48
N SER A 123 -3.98 -18.16 8.67
CA SER A 123 -4.73 -18.21 9.92
C SER A 123 -4.84 -16.87 10.63
N ALA A 124 -4.00 -15.91 10.26
CA ALA A 124 -3.98 -14.58 10.87
C ALA A 124 -5.11 -13.67 10.34
N TYR A 125 -5.63 -13.97 9.15
CA TYR A 125 -6.63 -13.15 8.47
C TYR A 125 -7.98 -13.88 8.37
N GLY A 126 -9.08 -13.13 8.45
CA GLY A 126 -10.42 -13.68 8.41
C GLY A 126 -10.84 -14.18 7.01
N THR A 127 -11.93 -14.92 6.96
CA THR A 127 -12.49 -15.56 5.74
C THR A 127 -12.92 -14.59 4.63
N GLY A 128 -12.85 -13.28 4.85
CA GLY A 128 -13.13 -12.24 3.85
C GLY A 128 -11.88 -11.62 3.23
N SER A 129 -10.70 -12.01 3.69
CA SER A 129 -9.44 -11.49 3.22
C SER A 129 -8.97 -12.19 1.94
N ARG A 130 -8.30 -11.45 1.06
CA ARG A 130 -7.62 -12.04 -0.11
C ARG A 130 -6.13 -12.10 0.20
N ILE A 131 -5.55 -13.27 0.02
CA ILE A 131 -4.14 -13.53 0.28
C ILE A 131 -3.51 -14.02 -1.03
N LEU A 132 -2.49 -13.31 -1.51
CA LEU A 132 -1.73 -13.68 -2.69
C LEU A 132 -0.28 -13.90 -2.30
N LYS A 133 0.20 -15.13 -2.37
CA LYS A 133 1.59 -15.49 -2.15
C LYS A 133 2.39 -15.19 -3.43
N ILE A 134 3.55 -14.56 -3.30
CA ILE A 134 4.41 -14.16 -4.41
C ILE A 134 5.84 -14.64 -4.13
N PRO A 135 6.38 -15.51 -4.99
CA PRO A 135 7.77 -15.93 -4.90
C PRO A 135 8.70 -14.83 -5.43
N LEU A 136 9.85 -14.66 -4.79
CA LEU A 136 10.86 -13.66 -5.13
C LEU A 136 12.25 -14.29 -5.19
N SER A 137 13.10 -13.80 -6.09
CA SER A 137 14.53 -14.06 -6.02
C SER A 137 15.17 -13.26 -4.87
N GLY A 138 16.41 -13.64 -4.47
CA GLY A 138 17.13 -12.91 -3.42
C GLY A 138 17.31 -11.43 -3.73
N GLU A 139 17.63 -11.06 -4.97
CA GLU A 139 17.77 -9.66 -5.37
C GLU A 139 16.44 -8.90 -5.28
N GLN A 140 15.34 -9.53 -5.70
CA GLN A 140 14.01 -8.95 -5.62
C GLN A 140 13.57 -8.74 -4.17
N PHE A 141 13.84 -9.71 -3.30
CA PHE A 141 13.52 -9.64 -1.89
C PHE A 141 14.30 -8.52 -1.18
N ILE A 142 15.62 -8.42 -1.42
CA ILE A 142 16.47 -7.35 -0.91
C ILE A 142 15.98 -5.97 -1.38
N ALA A 143 15.66 -5.83 -2.66
CA ALA A 143 15.15 -4.57 -3.20
C ALA A 143 13.79 -4.19 -2.58
N LEU A 144 12.92 -5.19 -2.32
CA LEU A 144 11.64 -4.99 -1.68
C LEU A 144 11.81 -4.54 -0.21
N THR A 145 12.64 -5.23 0.58
CA THR A 145 12.88 -4.89 1.99
C THR A 145 13.53 -3.52 2.16
N LYS A 146 14.48 -3.15 1.30
CA LYS A 146 15.05 -1.80 1.24
C LYS A 146 13.99 -0.74 0.94
N TYR A 147 13.08 -0.98 -0.01
CA TYR A 147 12.00 -0.05 -0.31
C TYR A 147 11.08 0.16 0.90
N ILE A 148 10.79 -0.91 1.66
CA ILE A 148 10.02 -0.82 2.90
C ILE A 148 10.77 0.05 3.93
N SER A 149 12.04 -0.27 4.19
CA SER A 149 12.91 0.49 5.10
C SER A 149 12.97 1.98 4.73
N ASP A 150 13.15 2.30 3.46
CA ASP A 150 13.20 3.67 2.94
C ASP A 150 11.86 4.43 3.06
N SER A 151 10.77 3.72 3.32
CA SER A 151 9.46 4.36 3.49
C SER A 151 9.27 5.01 4.85
N TYR A 152 10.08 4.70 5.85
CA TYR A 152 10.01 5.33 7.17
C TYR A 152 10.62 6.73 7.18
N ILE A 153 10.09 7.61 8.04
CA ILE A 153 10.78 8.83 8.46
C ILE A 153 11.60 8.47 9.71
N LEU A 154 12.88 8.75 9.65
CA LEU A 154 13.82 8.48 10.73
C LEU A 154 14.19 9.77 11.46
N ASP A 155 14.48 9.67 12.76
CA ASP A 155 15.08 10.75 13.56
C ASP A 155 16.59 10.87 13.28
N ASP A 156 17.24 11.81 13.96
CA ASP A 156 18.68 12.08 13.81
C ASP A 156 19.56 10.90 14.25
N LYS A 157 18.99 9.91 14.95
CA LYS A 157 19.67 8.69 15.40
C LYS A 157 19.38 7.49 14.50
N GLY A 158 18.62 7.69 13.39
CA GLY A 158 18.23 6.63 12.47
C GLY A 158 17.05 5.77 12.96
N LYS A 159 16.35 6.17 14.04
CA LYS A 159 15.20 5.45 14.56
C LYS A 159 13.91 5.91 13.88
N ALA A 160 13.03 4.98 13.53
CA ALA A 160 11.72 5.31 12.98
C ALA A 160 10.87 6.12 13.97
N ILE A 161 10.30 7.23 13.50
CA ILE A 161 9.50 8.14 14.33
C ILE A 161 8.08 7.57 14.43
N THR A 162 7.62 7.32 15.66
CA THR A 162 6.25 6.88 15.94
C THR A 162 5.25 8.00 15.66
N SER A 163 4.12 7.66 15.04
CA SER A 163 3.00 8.60 14.89
C SER A 163 2.21 8.68 16.20
N THR A 164 1.95 9.90 16.66
CA THR A 164 1.21 10.18 17.90
C THR A 164 -0.16 10.81 17.63
N ALA A 165 -0.65 10.78 16.39
CA ALA A 165 -1.87 11.49 16.00
C ALA A 165 -3.12 11.06 16.79
N TYR A 166 -3.19 9.80 17.27
CA TYR A 166 -4.31 9.25 18.02
C TYR A 166 -3.90 8.38 19.22
N GLY A 167 -2.83 8.76 19.86
CA GLY A 167 -2.28 8.06 21.02
C GLY A 167 -0.95 7.37 20.70
N ASP A 168 -0.31 6.89 21.73
CA ASP A 168 0.96 6.17 21.64
C ASP A 168 0.66 4.72 21.24
N THR A 169 0.69 4.45 19.94
CA THR A 169 0.54 3.09 19.43
C THR A 169 1.85 2.70 18.76
N ASP A 170 2.53 1.75 19.34
CA ASP A 170 3.76 1.13 18.81
C ASP A 170 3.63 0.49 17.41
N HIS A 171 2.48 0.70 16.76
CA HIS A 171 2.12 0.08 15.49
C HIS A 171 2.12 1.04 14.30
N TYR A 172 2.25 2.37 14.54
CA TYR A 172 2.20 3.37 13.48
C TYR A 172 3.45 4.25 13.50
N PHE A 173 4.14 4.31 12.39
CA PHE A 173 5.35 5.12 12.22
C PHE A 173 5.14 6.14 11.11
N LEU A 174 5.66 7.35 11.27
CA LEU A 174 5.59 8.36 10.23
C LEU A 174 6.26 7.86 8.95
N ALA A 175 5.58 8.03 7.84
CA ALA A 175 6.06 7.56 6.55
C ALA A 175 6.40 8.73 5.61
N ARG A 176 7.38 8.46 4.75
CA ARG A 176 7.74 9.38 3.67
C ARG A 176 6.62 9.46 2.66
N ARG A 177 6.51 10.62 1.99
CA ARG A 177 5.52 10.96 0.98
C ARG A 177 4.14 11.22 1.59
N LYS A 178 3.32 11.98 0.86
CA LYS A 178 1.96 12.31 1.27
C LYS A 178 0.96 11.35 0.62
N TYR A 179 -0.07 10.98 1.38
CA TYR A 179 -1.22 10.23 0.87
C TYR A 179 -2.13 11.15 0.06
N HIS A 180 -2.64 10.70 -1.06
CA HIS A 180 -3.66 11.37 -1.89
C HIS A 180 -4.21 10.41 -2.95
N LEU A 181 -5.24 10.83 -3.72
CA LEU A 181 -5.95 10.02 -4.73
C LEU A 181 -5.05 9.15 -5.63
N PHE A 182 -3.92 9.70 -6.09
CA PHE A 182 -2.98 8.97 -6.97
C PHE A 182 -1.82 8.30 -6.21
N ARG A 183 -1.87 8.33 -4.88
CA ARG A 183 -0.89 7.69 -4.02
C ARG A 183 -1.59 7.10 -2.80
N THR A 184 -2.11 5.90 -2.98
CA THR A 184 -2.84 5.10 -2.00
C THR A 184 -2.00 3.90 -1.56
N CYS A 185 -2.49 3.08 -0.61
CA CYS A 185 -1.87 1.81 -0.24
C CYS A 185 -1.61 0.93 -1.48
N ASN A 186 -2.58 0.82 -2.38
CA ASN A 186 -2.44 0.02 -3.60
C ASN A 186 -1.31 0.49 -4.51
N THR A 187 -1.16 1.82 -4.70
CA THR A 187 -0.06 2.37 -5.49
C THR A 187 1.29 2.22 -4.78
N TRP A 188 1.31 2.24 -3.45
CA TRP A 188 2.52 2.03 -2.67
C TRP A 188 2.99 0.58 -2.79
N VAL A 189 2.10 -0.41 -2.61
CA VAL A 189 2.39 -1.84 -2.83
C VAL A 189 2.86 -2.08 -4.27
N ALA A 190 2.16 -1.55 -5.28
CA ALA A 190 2.57 -1.69 -6.68
C ALA A 190 3.98 -1.12 -6.93
N LYS A 191 4.32 0.03 -6.29
CA LYS A 191 5.67 0.61 -6.37
C LYS A 191 6.71 -0.26 -5.69
N ALA A 192 6.40 -0.87 -4.56
CA ALA A 192 7.29 -1.77 -3.85
C ALA A 192 7.72 -2.92 -4.76
N PHE A 193 6.76 -3.63 -5.38
CA PHE A 193 7.05 -4.71 -6.33
C PHE A 193 7.75 -4.24 -7.60
N ARG A 194 7.40 -3.06 -8.13
CA ARG A 194 8.13 -2.49 -9.26
C ARG A 194 9.59 -2.17 -8.91
N ASN A 195 9.87 -1.62 -7.73
CA ASN A 195 11.25 -1.37 -7.29
C ASN A 195 12.02 -2.68 -7.07
N ALA A 196 11.33 -3.77 -6.74
CA ALA A 196 11.89 -5.11 -6.70
C ALA A 196 12.14 -5.73 -8.09
N GLY A 197 11.95 -4.97 -9.17
CA GLY A 197 12.22 -5.43 -10.54
C GLY A 197 11.11 -6.25 -11.18
N LEU A 198 9.92 -6.31 -10.57
CA LEU A 198 8.77 -7.02 -11.12
C LEU A 198 7.98 -6.14 -12.11
N ASP A 199 7.39 -6.77 -13.14
CA ASP A 199 6.59 -6.06 -14.15
C ASP A 199 5.22 -5.68 -13.57
N VAL A 200 5.22 -4.66 -12.71
CA VAL A 200 4.04 -4.10 -12.07
C VAL A 200 3.93 -2.61 -12.36
N ARG A 201 2.82 -2.19 -12.92
CA ARG A 201 2.53 -0.77 -13.13
C ARG A 201 2.09 -0.15 -11.80
N SER A 202 2.76 0.91 -11.37
CA SER A 202 2.43 1.61 -10.12
C SER A 202 1.61 2.88 -10.32
N PHE A 203 1.44 3.34 -11.56
CA PHE A 203 0.61 4.50 -11.88
C PHE A 203 -0.85 4.08 -12.09
N CYS A 204 -1.80 4.86 -11.55
CA CYS A 204 -3.25 4.59 -11.65
C CYS A 204 -3.73 3.24 -11.07
N VAL A 205 -3.03 2.68 -10.09
CA VAL A 205 -3.53 1.53 -9.32
C VAL A 205 -4.43 2.05 -8.20
N LEU A 206 -5.69 2.33 -8.53
CA LEU A 206 -6.62 3.04 -7.64
C LEU A 206 -7.35 2.11 -6.67
N ASN A 207 -7.36 0.80 -6.93
CA ASN A 207 -8.04 -0.17 -6.08
C ASN A 207 -7.30 -1.52 -6.03
N ALA A 208 -7.64 -2.33 -5.02
CA ALA A 208 -7.02 -3.61 -4.79
C ALA A 208 -7.24 -4.61 -5.96
N ASN A 209 -8.38 -4.57 -6.64
CA ASN A 209 -8.62 -5.46 -7.79
C ASN A 209 -7.64 -5.21 -8.93
N GLN A 210 -7.29 -3.95 -9.20
CA GLN A 210 -6.27 -3.61 -10.20
C GLN A 210 -4.89 -4.09 -9.77
N LEU A 211 -4.55 -3.95 -8.49
CA LEU A 211 -3.29 -4.44 -7.93
C LEU A 211 -3.19 -5.96 -8.03
N PHE A 212 -4.15 -6.68 -7.46
CA PHE A 212 -4.15 -8.14 -7.42
C PHE A 212 -4.17 -8.77 -8.82
N ARG A 213 -4.87 -8.16 -9.79
CA ARG A 213 -4.84 -8.61 -11.19
C ARG A 213 -3.45 -8.51 -11.82
N GLN A 214 -2.63 -7.54 -11.42
CA GLN A 214 -1.26 -7.44 -11.90
C GLN A 214 -0.36 -8.44 -11.18
N LEU A 215 -0.44 -8.49 -9.86
CA LEU A 215 0.41 -9.35 -9.04
C LEU A 215 0.17 -10.84 -9.32
N SER A 216 -1.08 -11.26 -9.58
CA SER A 216 -1.40 -12.65 -9.92
C SER A 216 -0.87 -13.11 -11.28
N ARG A 217 -0.28 -12.21 -12.08
CA ARG A 217 0.41 -12.57 -13.33
C ARG A 217 1.90 -12.83 -13.14
N ILE A 218 2.43 -12.54 -11.96
CA ILE A 218 3.83 -12.85 -11.63
C ILE A 218 3.97 -14.38 -11.65
N PRO A 219 4.98 -14.94 -12.35
CA PRO A 219 5.19 -16.38 -12.39
C PRO A 219 5.31 -16.97 -10.98
N GLY A 220 4.56 -18.03 -10.71
CA GLY A 220 4.52 -18.68 -9.40
C GLY A 220 3.65 -17.98 -8.34
N ALA A 221 3.03 -16.84 -8.66
CA ALA A 221 2.08 -16.21 -7.72
C ALA A 221 0.79 -17.04 -7.61
N GLU A 222 0.35 -17.29 -6.39
CA GLU A 222 -0.83 -18.12 -6.10
C GLU A 222 -1.69 -17.54 -4.96
N PHE A 223 -3.01 -17.67 -5.11
CA PHE A 223 -3.92 -17.32 -4.02
C PHE A 223 -3.86 -18.41 -2.95
N SER A 224 -3.73 -17.97 -1.70
CA SER A 224 -3.83 -18.86 -0.53
C SER A 224 -5.28 -18.90 -0.06
N GLU A 225 -5.80 -20.10 0.19
CA GLU A 225 -7.14 -20.34 0.74
C GLU A 225 -7.12 -20.30 2.27
#